data_2533937eb7f33e1f6796f6c017605b6a
#
_entry.id   2533937eb7f33e1f6796f6c017605b6a
#
_cell.length_a   1.000
_cell.length_b   1.000
_cell.length_c   1.000
_cell.angle_alpha   90.00
_cell.angle_beta   90.00
_cell.angle_gamma   90.00
#
_symmetry.space_group_name_H-M   'P 1'
#
loop_
_entity.id
_entity.type
_entity.pdbx_description
1 polymer ?
#
loop_
_entity_poly.entity_id
_entity_poly.type
_entity_poly.pdbx_seq_one_letter_code
_entity_poly.pdbx_strand_id
1 'polypeptide(L)' 'MEQKKYFFAVDLGATSGRTIIGSLSDGKFNLEELTRFDNHLIETGNHFYWDIYALYLEIIKGLKLVAQRGINIQSIGID' A
#
# COMPACT_ATOMS: atom_id res chain seq x y z
N MET A 1 14.85 -4.54 25.11
CA MET A 1 15.04 -4.35 23.67
C MET A 1 13.70 -4.11 23.01
N GLU A 2 13.55 -2.98 22.34
CA GLU A 2 12.29 -2.59 21.76
C GLU A 2 12.09 -3.32 20.43
N GLN A 3 10.90 -3.93 20.25
CA GLN A 3 10.57 -4.61 19.01
C GLN A 3 10.19 -3.62 17.92
N LYS A 4 10.63 -3.90 16.71
CA LYS A 4 10.26 -3.13 15.55
C LYS A 4 8.84 -3.48 15.15
N LYS A 5 8.02 -2.44 14.99
CA LYS A 5 6.62 -2.60 14.58
C LYS A 5 6.47 -2.18 13.11
N TYR A 6 5.71 -2.96 12.35
CA TYR A 6 5.52 -2.72 10.93
C TYR A 6 4.07 -2.44 10.60
N PHE A 7 3.89 -1.54 9.65
CA PHE A 7 2.58 -1.15 9.14
C PHE A 7 2.60 -1.21 7.63
N PHE A 8 1.48 -1.61 7.05
CA PHE A 8 1.30 -1.59 5.60
C PHE A 8 0.30 -0.49 5.26
N ALA A 9 0.64 0.36 4.31
CA ALA A 9 -0.24 1.45 3.92
C ALA A 9 -0.43 1.48 2.41
N VAL A 10 -1.63 1.87 1.99
CA VAL A 10 -1.96 2.11 0.60
C VAL A 10 -2.32 3.58 0.49
N ASP A 11 -1.54 4.30 -0.31
CA ASP A 11 -1.72 5.74 -0.52
C ASP A 11 -2.26 5.94 -1.93
N LEU A 12 -3.49 6.41 -2.04
CA LEU A 12 -4.19 6.58 -3.30
C LEU A 12 -4.28 8.05 -3.66
N GLY A 13 -3.55 8.45 -4.68
CA GLY A 13 -3.63 9.79 -5.23
C GLY A 13 -4.57 9.85 -6.43
N ALA A 14 -4.68 11.02 -7.04
CA ALA A 14 -5.56 11.23 -8.19
C ALA A 14 -5.10 10.46 -9.43
N THR A 15 -3.79 10.36 -9.66
CA THR A 15 -3.23 9.76 -10.87
C THR A 15 -2.46 8.49 -10.61
N SER A 16 -2.00 8.27 -9.39
CA SER A 16 -1.20 7.09 -9.05
C SER A 16 -1.45 6.68 -7.62
N GLY A 17 -1.16 5.42 -7.34
CA GLY A 17 -1.18 4.89 -5.98
C GLY A 17 0.13 4.22 -5.66
N ARG A 18 0.33 3.92 -4.41
CA ARG A 18 1.53 3.21 -3.96
C ARG A 18 1.24 2.41 -2.71
N THR A 19 1.98 1.33 -2.54
CA THR A 19 1.98 0.58 -1.30
C THR A 19 3.28 0.87 -0.56
N ILE A 20 3.18 0.97 0.74
CA ILE A 20 4.26 1.44 1.59
C ILE A 20 4.36 0.50 2.79
N ILE A 21 5.59 0.18 3.18
CA ILE A 21 5.84 -0.43 4.48
C ILE A 21 6.41 0.65 5.41
N GLY A 22 5.76 0.82 6.54
CA GLY A 22 6.25 1.70 7.59
C GLY A 22 6.79 0.89 8.74
N SER A 23 7.77 1.41 9.43
CA SER A 23 8.28 0.76 10.63
C SER A 23 8.55 1.78 11.71
N LEU A 24 8.34 1.35 12.95
CA LEU A 24 8.61 2.15 14.13
C LEU A 24 9.51 1.35 15.06
N SER A 25 10.63 1.92 15.43
CA SER A 25 11.62 1.31 16.30
C SER A 25 12.40 2.40 17.04
N ASP A 26 12.47 2.32 18.35
CA ASP A 26 13.22 3.27 19.20
C ASP A 26 12.83 4.73 18.95
N GLY A 27 11.52 4.96 18.77
CA GLY A 27 10.99 6.29 18.51
C GLY A 27 11.25 6.81 17.10
N LYS A 28 11.86 5.99 16.24
CA LYS A 28 12.15 6.36 14.83
C LYS A 28 11.15 5.72 13.89
N PHE A 29 10.66 6.52 12.97
CA PHE A 29 9.67 6.09 11.99
C PHE A 29 10.30 6.10 10.61
N ASN A 30 10.21 4.98 9.89
CA ASN A 30 10.74 4.83 8.53
C ASN A 30 9.63 4.43 7.59
N LEU A 31 9.66 4.97 6.39
CA LEU A 31 8.74 4.62 5.31
C LEU A 31 9.55 4.12 4.12
N GLU A 32 9.07 3.03 3.52
CA GLU A 32 9.67 2.49 2.31
C GLU A 32 8.57 2.20 1.31
N GLU A 33 8.68 2.76 0.11
CA GLU A 33 7.73 2.47 -0.96
C GLU A 33 8.00 1.07 -1.50
N LEU A 34 6.96 0.23 -1.52
CA LEU A 34 7.06 -1.15 -2.03
C LEU A 34 6.72 -1.22 -3.51
N THR A 35 5.59 -0.64 -3.89
CA THR A 35 5.12 -0.64 -5.28
C THR A 35 4.50 0.71 -5.58
N ARG A 36 4.50 1.05 -6.87
CA ARG A 36 3.83 2.23 -7.39
C ARG A 36 3.07 1.82 -8.63
N PHE A 37 1.87 2.33 -8.80
CA PHE A 37 1.01 1.95 -9.92
C PHE A 37 0.16 3.15 -10.35
N ASP A 38 -0.27 3.13 -11.60
CA ASP A 38 -1.21 4.13 -12.10
C ASP A 38 -2.60 3.81 -11.56
N ASN A 39 -3.36 4.85 -11.23
CA ASN A 39 -4.74 4.66 -10.82
C ASN A 39 -5.56 4.12 -11.99
N HIS A 40 -6.32 3.08 -11.70
CA HIS A 40 -7.14 2.40 -12.69
C HIS A 40 -8.53 3.02 -12.69
N LEU A 41 -8.77 3.93 -13.63
CA LEU A 41 -10.07 4.58 -13.82
C LEU A 41 -10.75 3.98 -15.03
N ILE A 42 -12.04 3.74 -14.88
CA ILE A 42 -12.89 3.27 -15.99
C ILE A 42 -13.78 4.42 -16.40
N GLU A 43 -13.73 4.78 -17.67
CA GLU A 43 -14.61 5.79 -18.24
C GLU A 43 -15.78 5.12 -18.93
N THR A 44 -17.00 5.45 -18.52
CA THR A 44 -18.22 4.96 -19.12
C THR A 44 -19.20 6.11 -19.31
N GLY A 45 -19.44 6.49 -20.58
CA GLY A 45 -20.25 7.65 -20.88
C GLY A 45 -19.62 8.91 -20.31
N ASN A 46 -20.34 9.60 -19.41
CA ASN A 46 -19.86 10.81 -18.76
C ASN A 46 -19.35 10.58 -17.34
N HIS A 47 -19.10 9.32 -16.97
CA HIS A 47 -18.72 8.98 -15.61
C HIS A 47 -17.37 8.28 -15.58
N PHE A 48 -16.62 8.54 -14.50
CA PHE A 48 -15.37 7.85 -14.21
C PHE A 48 -15.56 6.99 -12.96
N TYR A 49 -15.09 5.76 -13.03
CA TYR A 49 -15.16 4.82 -11.92
C TYR A 49 -13.77 4.26 -11.65
N TRP A 50 -13.48 4.00 -10.38
CA TRP A 50 -12.26 3.28 -10.03
C TRP A 50 -12.42 1.81 -10.41
N ASP A 51 -11.37 1.24 -10.99
CA ASP A 51 -11.31 -0.20 -11.21
C ASP A 51 -10.92 -0.86 -9.88
N ILE A 52 -11.90 -1.19 -9.08
CA ILE A 52 -11.69 -1.75 -7.73
C ILE A 52 -10.94 -3.07 -7.79
N TYR A 53 -11.24 -3.89 -8.80
CA TYR A 53 -10.56 -5.18 -8.93
C TYR A 53 -9.08 -5.01 -9.23
N ALA A 54 -8.73 -4.13 -10.16
CA ALA A 54 -7.33 -3.84 -10.48
C ALA A 54 -6.60 -3.26 -9.26
N LEU A 55 -7.28 -2.38 -8.51
CA LEU A 55 -6.73 -1.79 -7.29
C LEU A 55 -6.45 -2.87 -6.25
N TYR A 56 -7.40 -3.79 -6.07
CA TYR A 56 -7.24 -4.93 -5.17
C TYR A 56 -6.01 -5.76 -5.52
N LEU A 57 -5.78 -6.03 -6.81
CA LEU A 57 -4.62 -6.79 -7.25
C LEU A 57 -3.31 -6.08 -6.94
N GLU A 58 -3.29 -4.75 -7.04
CA GLU A 58 -2.09 -3.98 -6.68
C GLU A 58 -1.80 -4.06 -5.18
N ILE A 59 -2.84 -4.02 -4.35
CA ILE A 59 -2.70 -4.17 -2.90
C ILE A 59 -2.15 -5.56 -2.57
N ILE A 60 -2.69 -6.60 -3.18
CA ILE A 60 -2.23 -7.97 -2.98
C ILE A 60 -0.76 -8.11 -3.39
N LYS A 61 -0.37 -7.48 -4.50
CA LYS A 61 1.03 -7.49 -4.93
C LYS A 61 1.95 -6.93 -3.84
N GLY A 62 1.58 -5.80 -3.24
CA GLY A 62 2.36 -5.22 -2.15
C GLY A 62 2.43 -6.12 -0.93
N LEU A 63 1.31 -6.73 -0.56
CA LEU A 63 1.26 -7.65 0.59
C LEU A 63 2.11 -8.90 0.35
N LYS A 64 2.16 -9.41 -0.88
CA LYS A 64 3.03 -10.54 -1.22
C LYS A 64 4.49 -10.20 -1.04
N LEU A 65 4.90 -9.00 -1.41
CA LEU A 65 6.28 -8.54 -1.21
C LEU A 65 6.63 -8.52 0.28
N VAL A 66 5.71 -8.02 1.11
CA VAL A 66 5.91 -8.02 2.55
C VAL A 66 6.06 -9.44 3.10
N ALA A 67 5.21 -10.34 2.63
CA ALA A 67 5.26 -11.75 3.06
C ALA A 67 6.58 -12.41 2.66
N GLN A 68 7.06 -12.13 1.46
CA GLN A 68 8.33 -12.66 0.98
C GLN A 68 9.53 -12.18 1.81
N ARG A 69 9.40 -10.98 2.40
CA ARG A 69 10.45 -10.43 3.26
C ARG A 69 10.34 -10.92 4.71
N GLY A 70 9.32 -11.73 5.01
CA GLY A 70 9.13 -12.29 6.36
C GLY A 70 8.69 -11.26 7.39
N ILE A 71 8.05 -10.19 6.97
CA ILE A 71 7.63 -9.10 7.86
C ILE A 71 6.23 -9.37 8.40
N ASN A 72 6.06 -9.25 9.72
CA ASN A 72 4.76 -9.33 10.37
C ASN A 72 4.18 -7.93 10.52
N ILE A 73 3.04 -7.70 9.89
CA ILE A 73 2.38 -6.40 9.87
C ILE A 73 1.44 -6.28 11.07
N GLN A 74 1.49 -5.14 11.78
CA GLN A 74 0.61 -4.85 12.91
C GLN A 74 -0.73 -4.27 12.46
N SER A 75 -0.73 -3.49 11.38
CA SER A 75 -1.94 -2.85 10.90
C SER A 75 -1.84 -2.52 9.42
N ILE A 76 -2.99 -2.30 8.81
CA ILE A 76 -3.11 -1.90 7.41
C ILE A 76 -3.96 -0.63 7.35
N GLY A 77 -3.47 0.36 6.64
CA GLY A 77 -4.22 1.59 6.42
C GLY A 77 -4.37 1.87 4.94
N ILE A 78 -5.50 2.44 4.55
CA ILE A 78 -5.78 2.86 3.18
C ILE A 78 -6.25 4.30 3.23
N ASP A 79 -5.62 5.12 2.42
CA ASP A 79 -5.94 6.54 2.41
C ASP A 79 -6.05 7.10 0.99
#